data_3d683314599f23d2e396b7c6f4afdc8f
#
_entry.id   3d683314599f23d2e396b7c6f4afdc8f
#
_cell.length_a   1.000
_cell.length_b   1.000
_cell.length_c   1.000
_cell.angle_alpha   90.00
_cell.angle_beta   90.00
_cell.angle_gamma   90.00
#
_symmetry.space_group_name_H-M   'P 1'
#
loop_
_entity.id
_entity.type
_entity.pdbx_description
1 polymer ?
#
loop_
_entity_poly.entity_id
_entity_poly.type
_entity_poly.pdbx_seq_one_letter_code
_entity_poly.pdbx_strand_id
1 'polypeptide(L)'
;MDDKTSGYEAPEPSGARAKGPSRVTKDVYVVRHGHALPRDYWSGPDEDRPLTDRGRKEAEALAGRFDTRPLGSRSGKSGVSDLEPRPTVLLSSGAERCLATLAPLAVACGLAVETAGYLAEGSDAGEVLVRARELAAGGAVPVLCTHGDVIWWIIELLEKGGAFLPGPVDVKKGSIWVLETDAGAIGSARYIPPAKV
;
A
#
# COMPACT_ATOMS: atom_id res chain seq x y z
N MET A 1 38.98 -60.54 -19.10
CA MET A 1 39.40 -59.16 -18.77
C MET A 1 38.11 -58.32 -18.75
N ASP A 2 37.49 -58.27 -17.57
CA ASP A 2 36.18 -57.67 -17.38
C ASP A 2 36.36 -56.24 -16.83
N ASP A 3 36.01 -55.28 -17.62
CA ASP A 3 36.02 -53.86 -17.22
C ASP A 3 34.64 -53.54 -16.61
N LYS A 4 34.58 -53.41 -15.29
CA LYS A 4 33.43 -52.91 -14.54
C LYS A 4 33.52 -51.42 -14.38
N THR A 5 32.94 -50.66 -15.27
CA THR A 5 32.68 -49.24 -15.06
C THR A 5 31.56 -49.07 -14.02
N SER A 6 31.98 -48.69 -12.82
CA SER A 6 31.10 -48.29 -11.71
C SER A 6 30.43 -46.95 -12.04
N GLY A 7 29.13 -46.98 -12.31
CA GLY A 7 28.29 -45.79 -12.44
C GLY A 7 28.12 -45.09 -11.07
N TYR A 8 28.70 -43.95 -10.92
CA TYR A 8 28.41 -43.05 -9.79
C TYR A 8 27.11 -42.27 -10.12
N GLU A 9 26.01 -42.69 -9.54
CA GLU A 9 24.74 -41.98 -9.59
C GLU A 9 24.75 -40.90 -8.50
N ALA A 10 24.78 -39.60 -8.91
CA ALA A 10 24.68 -38.49 -8.01
C ALA A 10 23.27 -38.41 -7.43
N PRO A 11 23.08 -38.19 -6.12
CA PRO A 11 21.75 -38.07 -5.53
C PRO A 11 21.08 -36.76 -6.02
N GLU A 12 19.85 -36.93 -6.52
CA GLU A 12 18.95 -35.83 -6.85
C GLU A 12 18.73 -34.92 -5.63
N PRO A 13 18.73 -33.60 -5.78
CA PRO A 13 18.42 -32.70 -4.68
C PRO A 13 16.91 -32.74 -4.37
N SER A 14 16.52 -33.61 -3.46
CA SER A 14 15.20 -33.60 -2.83
C SER A 14 15.06 -32.35 -1.94
N GLY A 15 14.80 -31.21 -2.55
CA GLY A 15 14.54 -29.95 -1.91
C GLY A 15 13.04 -29.63 -1.84
N ALA A 16 12.25 -30.45 -1.16
CA ALA A 16 10.95 -30.00 -0.67
C ALA A 16 11.20 -28.92 0.39
N ARG A 17 11.15 -27.65 -0.05
CA ARG A 17 11.16 -26.49 0.82
C ARG A 17 9.97 -26.61 1.75
N ALA A 18 10.20 -27.01 2.99
CA ALA A 18 9.20 -27.02 4.04
C ALA A 18 8.58 -25.61 4.07
N LYS A 19 7.27 -25.51 3.82
CA LYS A 19 6.48 -24.33 4.10
C LYS A 19 6.58 -24.10 5.63
N GLY A 20 7.45 -23.19 6.04
CA GLY A 20 7.47 -22.69 7.40
C GLY A 20 6.09 -22.15 7.79
N PRO A 21 5.81 -21.96 9.10
CA PRO A 21 4.53 -21.44 9.56
C PRO A 21 4.20 -20.18 8.75
N SER A 22 2.94 -20.09 8.28
CA SER A 22 2.43 -18.97 7.50
C SER A 22 2.72 -17.69 8.26
N ARG A 23 3.78 -16.98 7.86
CA ARG A 23 4.09 -15.64 8.38
C ARG A 23 2.93 -14.75 7.95
N VAL A 24 2.26 -14.17 8.91
CA VAL A 24 1.25 -13.14 8.64
C VAL A 24 2.02 -11.90 8.18
N THR A 25 2.23 -11.83 6.87
CA THR A 25 2.71 -10.59 6.24
C THR A 25 1.58 -9.58 6.31
N LYS A 26 1.89 -8.39 6.79
CA LYS A 26 0.92 -7.30 6.82
C LYS A 26 1.38 -6.23 5.87
N ASP A 27 0.52 -5.94 4.89
CA ASP A 27 0.79 -4.93 3.90
C ASP A 27 0.51 -3.54 4.45
N VAL A 28 1.34 -2.58 4.05
CA VAL A 28 1.09 -1.15 4.24
C VAL A 28 0.67 -0.55 2.92
N TYR A 29 -0.45 0.13 2.89
CA TYR A 29 -0.97 0.77 1.69
C TYR A 29 -0.65 2.26 1.72
N VAL A 30 0.19 2.73 0.78
CA VAL A 30 0.51 4.15 0.62
C VAL A 30 -0.26 4.69 -0.57
N VAL A 31 -1.19 5.59 -0.30
CA VAL A 31 -2.14 6.14 -1.29
C VAL A 31 -1.70 7.55 -1.65
N ARG A 32 -1.60 7.86 -2.94
CA ARG A 32 -1.58 9.25 -3.38
C ARG A 32 -2.99 9.81 -3.41
N HIS A 33 -3.18 11.01 -2.87
CA HIS A 33 -4.49 11.68 -2.95
C HIS A 33 -5.06 11.70 -4.36
N GLY A 34 -6.38 11.69 -4.49
CA GLY A 34 -7.12 11.76 -5.75
C GLY A 34 -6.92 13.07 -6.49
N HIS A 35 -7.55 13.21 -7.65
CA HIS A 35 -7.43 14.40 -8.48
C HIS A 35 -8.02 15.62 -7.76
N ALA A 36 -7.17 16.58 -7.36
CA ALA A 36 -7.56 17.85 -6.75
C ALA A 36 -7.63 18.97 -7.79
N LEU A 37 -8.34 20.05 -7.45
CA LEU A 37 -8.35 21.26 -8.29
C LEU A 37 -6.92 21.69 -8.62
N PRO A 38 -6.63 22.15 -9.87
CA PRO A 38 -5.33 22.75 -10.17
C PRO A 38 -5.07 23.98 -9.28
N ARG A 39 -3.80 24.22 -8.90
CA ARG A 39 -3.43 25.34 -8.05
C ARG A 39 -3.88 26.68 -8.61
N ASP A 40 -3.79 26.86 -9.92
CA ASP A 40 -4.18 28.12 -10.61
C ASP A 40 -5.69 28.42 -10.56
N TYR A 41 -6.51 27.43 -10.20
CA TYR A 41 -7.97 27.58 -10.05
C TYR A 41 -8.41 27.61 -8.58
N TRP A 42 -7.47 27.67 -7.65
CA TRP A 42 -7.73 27.71 -6.22
C TRP A 42 -7.08 28.95 -5.57
N SER A 43 -7.88 29.78 -4.90
CA SER A 43 -7.43 31.04 -4.27
C SER A 43 -7.22 30.95 -2.76
N GLY A 44 -7.59 29.83 -2.14
CA GLY A 44 -7.39 29.60 -0.71
C GLY A 44 -6.02 28.98 -0.39
N PRO A 45 -5.75 28.68 0.88
CA PRO A 45 -4.58 27.93 1.30
C PRO A 45 -4.49 26.59 0.55
N ASP A 46 -3.27 26.14 0.17
CA ASP A 46 -3.13 24.91 -0.62
C ASP A 46 -3.59 23.66 0.15
N GLU A 47 -3.49 23.68 1.46
CA GLU A 47 -3.99 22.63 2.35
C GLU A 47 -5.52 22.42 2.22
N ASP A 48 -6.28 23.48 1.99
CA ASP A 48 -7.74 23.45 1.86
C ASP A 48 -8.20 23.14 0.43
N ARG A 49 -7.28 22.92 -0.50
CA ARG A 49 -7.60 22.67 -1.91
C ARG A 49 -8.32 21.34 -2.09
N PRO A 50 -9.59 21.37 -2.57
CA PRO A 50 -10.47 20.19 -2.58
C PRO A 50 -10.20 19.25 -3.76
N LEU A 51 -10.74 18.05 -3.67
CA LEU A 51 -10.85 17.13 -4.81
C LEU A 51 -11.82 17.69 -5.86
N THR A 52 -11.53 17.40 -7.12
CA THR A 52 -12.50 17.57 -8.23
C THR A 52 -13.57 16.47 -8.18
N ASP A 53 -14.62 16.56 -9.04
CA ASP A 53 -15.58 15.48 -9.22
C ASP A 53 -14.92 14.17 -9.62
N ARG A 54 -13.91 14.24 -10.48
CA ARG A 54 -13.08 13.08 -10.83
C ARG A 54 -12.37 12.51 -9.60
N GLY A 55 -11.76 13.38 -8.78
CA GLY A 55 -11.06 12.94 -7.57
C GLY A 55 -11.98 12.29 -6.55
N ARG A 56 -13.23 12.77 -6.42
CA ARG A 56 -14.25 12.15 -5.57
C ARG A 56 -14.60 10.74 -6.05
N LYS A 57 -14.78 10.56 -7.36
CA LYS A 57 -15.01 9.23 -7.95
C LYS A 57 -13.80 8.30 -7.78
N GLU A 58 -12.57 8.83 -7.90
CA GLU A 58 -11.35 8.08 -7.61
C GLU A 58 -11.31 7.61 -6.15
N ALA A 59 -11.73 8.45 -5.18
CA ALA A 59 -11.82 8.10 -3.77
C ALA A 59 -12.89 7.01 -3.48
N GLU A 60 -14.06 7.10 -4.09
CA GLU A 60 -15.10 6.06 -4.01
C GLU A 60 -14.62 4.73 -4.59
N ALA A 61 -13.98 4.77 -5.75
CA ALA A 61 -13.42 3.59 -6.40
C ALA A 61 -12.24 2.98 -5.60
N LEU A 62 -11.46 3.81 -4.91
CA LEU A 62 -10.42 3.37 -3.98
C LEU A 62 -11.03 2.53 -2.85
N ALA A 63 -12.10 3.01 -2.23
CA ALA A 63 -12.79 2.30 -1.15
C ALA A 63 -13.27 0.90 -1.59
N GLY A 64 -13.77 0.79 -2.82
CA GLY A 64 -14.22 -0.48 -3.40
C GLY A 64 -13.11 -1.51 -3.64
N ARG A 65 -11.83 -1.14 -3.56
CA ARG A 65 -10.71 -2.06 -3.71
C ARG A 65 -10.37 -2.83 -2.45
N PHE A 66 -10.76 -2.33 -1.28
CA PHE A 66 -10.48 -2.97 -0.01
C PHE A 66 -11.61 -3.90 0.43
N ASP A 67 -11.26 -4.98 1.11
CA ASP A 67 -12.27 -5.76 1.83
C ASP A 67 -12.77 -4.96 3.05
N THR A 68 -13.97 -4.46 2.95
CA THR A 68 -14.61 -3.63 3.99
C THR A 68 -15.62 -4.40 4.84
N ARG A 69 -15.78 -5.71 4.60
CA ARG A 69 -16.73 -6.55 5.34
C ARG A 69 -16.38 -6.63 6.83
N PRO A 70 -17.36 -6.72 7.73
CA PRO A 70 -17.10 -6.92 9.16
C PRO A 70 -16.27 -8.17 9.44
N LEU A 71 -15.36 -8.09 10.40
CA LEU A 71 -14.56 -9.22 10.87
C LEU A 71 -15.48 -10.38 11.28
N GLY A 72 -15.32 -11.55 10.65
CA GLY A 72 -16.14 -12.74 10.92
C GLY A 72 -17.22 -13.05 9.90
N SER A 73 -17.56 -12.17 8.97
CA SER A 73 -18.51 -12.45 7.90
C SER A 73 -17.84 -13.19 6.73
N ARG A 74 -17.39 -14.42 6.97
CA ARG A 74 -16.92 -15.33 5.90
C ARG A 74 -18.11 -16.08 5.32
N SER A 75 -18.82 -15.47 4.40
CA SER A 75 -19.79 -16.18 3.57
C SER A 75 -19.92 -15.51 2.22
N GLY A 76 -19.47 -16.19 1.18
CA GLY A 76 -19.73 -15.88 -0.21
C GLY A 76 -18.71 -14.96 -0.87
N LYS A 77 -18.25 -15.37 -2.05
CA LYS A 77 -17.54 -14.53 -3.01
C LYS A 77 -18.48 -13.39 -3.43
N SER A 78 -18.30 -12.23 -2.83
CA SER A 78 -19.01 -11.02 -3.24
C SER A 78 -17.98 -9.93 -3.50
N GLY A 79 -17.85 -9.54 -4.76
CA GLY A 79 -17.05 -8.41 -5.18
C GLY A 79 -15.54 -8.66 -5.11
N VAL A 80 -14.86 -8.35 -6.20
CA VAL A 80 -13.40 -8.45 -6.31
C VAL A 80 -12.80 -7.31 -5.49
N SER A 81 -12.54 -7.54 -4.19
CA SER A 81 -11.58 -6.71 -3.47
C SER A 81 -10.19 -7.17 -3.88
N ASP A 82 -9.43 -6.29 -4.53
CA ASP A 82 -8.07 -6.57 -4.99
C ASP A 82 -7.06 -6.50 -3.83
N LEU A 83 -7.48 -5.99 -2.67
CA LEU A 83 -6.64 -5.69 -1.52
C LEU A 83 -7.18 -6.35 -0.25
N GLU A 84 -6.43 -7.29 0.25
CA GLU A 84 -6.65 -7.95 1.54
C GLU A 84 -5.34 -7.90 2.38
N PRO A 85 -5.42 -7.86 3.69
CA PRO A 85 -6.58 -7.87 4.57
C PRO A 85 -7.25 -6.49 4.73
N ARG A 86 -8.43 -6.48 5.40
CA ARG A 86 -9.19 -5.26 5.73
C ARG A 86 -8.33 -4.24 6.48
N PRO A 87 -8.37 -2.94 6.10
CA PRO A 87 -7.71 -1.87 6.84
C PRO A 87 -8.16 -1.80 8.31
N THR A 88 -7.21 -1.52 9.19
CA THR A 88 -7.46 -1.32 10.63
C THR A 88 -7.06 0.08 11.11
N VAL A 89 -6.28 0.82 10.32
CA VAL A 89 -5.82 2.18 10.62
C VAL A 89 -5.82 3.00 9.34
N LEU A 90 -6.38 4.21 9.39
CA LEU A 90 -6.36 5.18 8.30
C LEU A 90 -5.66 6.45 8.76
N LEU A 91 -4.50 6.75 8.18
CA LEU A 91 -3.72 7.95 8.47
C LEU A 91 -3.61 8.82 7.21
N SER A 92 -3.67 10.11 7.39
CA SER A 92 -3.66 11.06 6.28
C SER A 92 -2.77 12.28 6.56
N SER A 93 -2.16 12.83 5.52
CA SER A 93 -1.80 14.23 5.52
C SER A 93 -3.01 15.08 5.93
N GLY A 94 -2.77 16.19 6.63
CA GLY A 94 -3.84 17.14 7.01
C GLY A 94 -4.48 17.88 5.84
N ALA A 95 -3.92 17.76 4.62
CA ALA A 95 -4.50 18.41 3.45
C ALA A 95 -5.87 17.85 3.10
N GLU A 96 -6.84 18.74 2.80
CA GLU A 96 -8.23 18.39 2.48
C GLU A 96 -8.33 17.32 1.39
N ARG A 97 -7.52 17.43 0.34
CA ARG A 97 -7.47 16.44 -0.76
C ARG A 97 -7.09 15.03 -0.30
N CYS A 98 -6.26 14.92 0.74
CA CYS A 98 -5.85 13.62 1.30
C CYS A 98 -6.96 13.05 2.20
N LEU A 99 -7.52 13.88 3.09
CA LEU A 99 -8.64 13.51 3.95
C LEU A 99 -9.84 13.05 3.14
N ALA A 100 -10.24 13.86 2.13
CA ALA A 100 -11.35 13.54 1.23
C ALA A 100 -11.09 12.27 0.39
N THR A 101 -9.83 11.91 0.13
CA THR A 101 -9.50 10.67 -0.58
C THR A 101 -9.78 9.44 0.28
N LEU A 102 -9.53 9.48 1.58
CA LEU A 102 -9.80 8.36 2.49
C LEU A 102 -11.21 8.33 3.05
N ALA A 103 -11.98 9.42 2.96
CA ALA A 103 -13.29 9.52 3.59
C ALA A 103 -14.27 8.38 3.18
N PRO A 104 -14.42 8.00 1.89
CA PRO A 104 -15.29 6.87 1.53
C PRO A 104 -14.82 5.53 2.13
N LEU A 105 -13.50 5.29 2.20
CA LEU A 105 -12.95 4.09 2.80
C LEU A 105 -13.19 4.06 4.32
N ALA A 106 -13.07 5.21 4.98
CA ALA A 106 -13.34 5.37 6.40
C ALA A 106 -14.78 4.97 6.74
N VAL A 107 -15.74 5.49 5.97
CA VAL A 107 -17.16 5.12 6.10
C VAL A 107 -17.38 3.62 5.89
N ALA A 108 -16.80 3.05 4.83
CA ALA A 108 -16.97 1.64 4.50
C ALA A 108 -16.34 0.69 5.54
N CYS A 109 -15.24 1.12 6.17
CA CYS A 109 -14.58 0.36 7.24
C CYS A 109 -15.11 0.65 8.65
N GLY A 110 -15.90 1.71 8.86
CA GLY A 110 -16.27 2.19 10.19
C GLY A 110 -15.07 2.67 11.00
N LEU A 111 -14.08 3.30 10.33
CA LEU A 111 -12.85 3.82 10.93
C LEU A 111 -12.84 5.35 10.86
N ALA A 112 -12.13 5.99 11.78
CA ALA A 112 -11.76 7.39 11.65
C ALA A 112 -10.54 7.57 10.75
N VAL A 113 -10.43 8.70 10.05
CA VAL A 113 -9.19 9.15 9.42
C VAL A 113 -8.45 10.05 10.41
N GLU A 114 -7.28 9.61 10.83
CA GLU A 114 -6.43 10.40 11.73
C GLU A 114 -5.38 11.17 10.92
N THR A 115 -5.10 12.41 11.32
CA THR A 115 -4.06 13.23 10.68
C THR A 115 -2.68 12.91 11.25
N ALA A 116 -1.69 12.82 10.36
CA ALA A 116 -0.30 12.57 10.72
C ALA A 116 0.62 13.56 9.97
N GLY A 117 1.31 14.41 10.72
CA GLY A 117 2.16 15.46 10.14
C GLY A 117 3.27 14.94 9.24
N TYR A 118 3.81 13.75 9.53
CA TYR A 118 4.83 13.09 8.72
C TYR A 118 4.32 12.61 7.33
N LEU A 119 3.02 12.74 7.04
CA LEU A 119 2.43 12.46 5.72
C LEU A 119 2.19 13.74 4.89
N ALA A 120 2.56 14.92 5.39
CA ALA A 120 2.40 16.18 4.67
C ALA A 120 3.28 16.25 3.41
N GLU A 121 2.91 17.12 2.47
CA GLU A 121 3.74 17.40 1.28
C GLU A 121 5.14 17.87 1.71
N GLY A 122 6.20 17.33 1.13
CA GLY A 122 7.58 17.64 1.49
C GLY A 122 8.12 16.93 2.73
N SER A 123 7.35 16.03 3.37
CA SER A 123 7.83 15.28 4.54
C SER A 123 8.94 14.28 4.20
N ASP A 124 9.72 13.94 5.23
CA ASP A 124 10.79 12.93 5.12
C ASP A 124 10.21 11.53 4.89
N ALA A 125 10.50 10.97 3.73
CA ALA A 125 10.09 9.63 3.36
C ALA A 125 10.68 8.54 4.27
N GLY A 126 11.85 8.78 4.87
CA GLY A 126 12.47 7.88 5.85
C GLY A 126 11.63 7.75 7.11
N GLU A 127 11.09 8.87 7.61
CA GLU A 127 10.17 8.86 8.75
C GLU A 127 8.89 8.10 8.41
N VAL A 128 8.31 8.32 7.23
CA VAL A 128 7.11 7.56 6.79
C VAL A 128 7.39 6.06 6.80
N LEU A 129 8.54 5.62 6.29
CA LEU A 129 8.92 4.20 6.28
C LEU A 129 9.12 3.62 7.67
N VAL A 130 9.67 4.39 8.62
CA VAL A 130 9.80 3.96 10.01
C VAL A 130 8.42 3.74 10.62
N ARG A 131 7.51 4.72 10.49
CA ARG A 131 6.14 4.62 11.01
C ARG A 131 5.34 3.50 10.36
N ALA A 132 5.48 3.31 9.05
CA ALA A 132 4.85 2.20 8.32
C ALA A 132 5.26 0.83 8.91
N ARG A 133 6.56 0.64 9.16
CA ARG A 133 7.09 -0.60 9.77
C ARG A 133 6.59 -0.80 11.19
N GLU A 134 6.56 0.25 12.02
CA GLU A 134 6.06 0.19 13.39
C GLU A 134 4.58 -0.24 13.43
N LEU A 135 3.74 0.34 12.58
CA LEU A 135 2.32 -0.01 12.47
C LEU A 135 2.12 -1.47 12.04
N ALA A 136 2.85 -1.91 11.01
CA ALA A 136 2.78 -3.28 10.52
C ALA A 136 3.29 -4.29 11.57
N ALA A 137 4.38 -3.99 12.26
CA ALA A 137 4.93 -4.80 13.35
C ALA A 137 3.96 -4.90 14.53
N GLY A 138 3.22 -3.82 14.84
CA GLY A 138 2.15 -3.79 15.83
C GLY A 138 0.89 -4.56 15.42
N GLY A 139 0.87 -5.12 14.22
CA GLY A 139 -0.22 -5.95 13.73
C GLY A 139 -1.32 -5.18 13.02
N ALA A 140 -1.16 -3.88 12.77
CA ALA A 140 -2.09 -3.08 11.99
C ALA A 140 -2.00 -3.38 10.49
N VAL A 141 -3.07 -3.04 9.78
CA VAL A 141 -3.15 -2.94 8.32
C VAL A 141 -3.39 -1.47 7.99
N PRO A 142 -2.33 -0.65 7.88
CA PRO A 142 -2.47 0.77 7.72
C PRO A 142 -2.67 1.17 6.26
N VAL A 143 -3.53 2.17 6.05
CA VAL A 143 -3.64 2.92 4.79
C VAL A 143 -3.19 4.36 5.06
N LEU A 144 -2.13 4.78 4.38
CA LEU A 144 -1.48 6.07 4.56
C LEU A 144 -1.73 6.93 3.32
N CYS A 145 -2.46 8.03 3.45
CA CYS A 145 -2.70 8.95 2.33
C CYS A 145 -1.74 10.15 2.40
N THR A 146 -0.98 10.34 1.31
CA THR A 146 0.04 11.37 1.21
C THR A 146 0.15 11.94 -0.22
N HIS A 147 1.27 12.56 -0.55
CA HIS A 147 1.54 13.31 -1.77
C HIS A 147 2.51 12.58 -2.70
N GLY A 148 2.59 13.03 -3.96
CA GLY A 148 3.38 12.33 -4.98
C GLY A 148 4.89 12.41 -4.75
N ASP A 149 5.38 13.51 -4.22
CA ASP A 149 6.77 13.73 -3.85
C ASP A 149 7.22 12.81 -2.73
N VAL A 150 6.41 12.68 -1.66
CA VAL A 150 6.70 11.78 -0.54
C VAL A 150 6.74 10.32 -1.02
N ILE A 151 5.77 9.89 -1.83
CA ILE A 151 5.74 8.53 -2.38
C ILE A 151 6.94 8.28 -3.28
N TRP A 152 7.32 9.24 -4.11
CA TRP A 152 8.50 9.12 -4.96
C TRP A 152 9.75 8.81 -4.12
N TRP A 153 9.98 9.58 -3.05
CA TRP A 153 11.12 9.36 -2.17
C TRP A 153 11.03 8.05 -1.37
N ILE A 154 9.82 7.60 -0.99
CA ILE A 154 9.62 6.28 -0.38
C ILE A 154 10.13 5.20 -1.31
N ILE A 155 9.74 5.22 -2.59
CA ILE A 155 10.12 4.20 -3.56
C ILE A 155 11.63 4.24 -3.85
N GLU A 156 12.21 5.43 -3.99
CA GLU A 156 13.65 5.62 -4.11
C GLU A 156 14.44 4.99 -2.95
N LEU A 157 13.98 5.22 -1.71
CA LEU A 157 14.61 4.65 -0.52
C LEU A 157 14.47 3.13 -0.45
N LEU A 158 13.32 2.58 -0.84
CA LEU A 158 13.09 1.14 -0.89
C LEU A 158 13.96 0.47 -1.94
N GLU A 159 14.08 1.05 -3.14
CA GLU A 159 14.93 0.55 -4.21
C GLU A 159 16.41 0.55 -3.80
N LYS A 160 16.89 1.66 -3.23
CA LYS A 160 18.26 1.76 -2.69
C LYS A 160 18.52 0.78 -1.54
N GLY A 161 17.48 0.46 -0.78
CA GLY A 161 17.50 -0.54 0.29
C GLY A 161 17.42 -1.99 -0.19
N GLY A 162 17.34 -2.24 -1.51
CA GLY A 162 17.29 -3.56 -2.11
C GLY A 162 15.91 -4.22 -2.09
N ALA A 163 14.83 -3.47 -1.87
CA ALA A 163 13.47 -4.00 -1.99
C ALA A 163 13.15 -4.35 -3.45
N PHE A 164 12.40 -5.44 -3.64
CA PHE A 164 11.96 -5.86 -4.97
C PHE A 164 10.78 -4.99 -5.45
N LEU A 165 10.95 -4.34 -6.60
CA LEU A 165 9.94 -3.47 -7.22
C LEU A 165 9.51 -4.08 -8.57
N PRO A 166 8.44 -4.90 -8.62
CA PRO A 166 7.94 -5.45 -9.88
C PRO A 166 7.22 -4.37 -10.70
N GLY A 167 7.75 -4.04 -11.85
CA GLY A 167 7.10 -3.14 -12.82
C GLY A 167 7.59 -1.69 -12.75
N PRO A 168 6.93 -0.80 -13.51
CA PRO A 168 7.34 0.61 -13.61
C PRO A 168 7.00 1.36 -12.33
N VAL A 169 7.88 2.30 -11.95
CA VAL A 169 7.62 3.26 -10.88
C VAL A 169 6.70 4.36 -11.42
N ASP A 170 5.55 4.53 -10.79
CA ASP A 170 4.60 5.59 -11.13
C ASP A 170 3.93 6.11 -9.84
N VAL A 171 3.51 7.36 -9.85
CA VAL A 171 2.90 8.04 -8.70
C VAL A 171 1.65 8.82 -9.12
N LYS A 172 0.80 8.25 -9.97
CA LYS A 172 -0.44 8.90 -10.41
C LYS A 172 -1.39 9.19 -9.26
N LYS A 173 -2.13 10.29 -9.34
CA LYS A 173 -3.18 10.64 -8.36
C LYS A 173 -4.20 9.50 -8.24
N GLY A 174 -4.59 9.15 -7.03
CA GLY A 174 -5.47 8.02 -6.76
C GLY A 174 -4.83 6.64 -6.88
N SER A 175 -3.52 6.55 -7.09
CA SER A 175 -2.78 5.28 -7.09
C SER A 175 -2.43 4.81 -5.68
N ILE A 176 -2.09 3.53 -5.58
CA ILE A 176 -1.67 2.87 -4.34
C ILE A 176 -0.32 2.21 -4.56
N TRP A 177 0.57 2.34 -3.59
CA TRP A 177 1.72 1.48 -3.42
C TRP A 177 1.47 0.52 -2.26
N VAL A 178 1.61 -0.77 -2.51
CA VAL A 178 1.52 -1.80 -1.47
C VAL A 178 2.93 -2.17 -1.06
N LEU A 179 3.27 -1.87 0.19
CA LEU A 179 4.56 -2.22 0.78
C LEU A 179 4.37 -3.55 1.52
N GLU A 180 4.96 -4.61 0.98
CA GLU A 180 4.85 -5.95 1.55
C GLU A 180 5.89 -6.13 2.66
N THR A 181 5.41 -6.36 3.90
CA THR A 181 6.29 -6.49 5.06
C THR A 181 6.47 -7.94 5.46
N ASP A 182 7.71 -8.32 5.76
CA ASP A 182 8.05 -9.59 6.41
C ASP A 182 8.89 -9.30 7.65
N ALA A 183 8.42 -9.71 8.82
CA ALA A 183 9.08 -9.52 10.12
C ALA A 183 9.52 -8.06 10.40
N GLY A 184 8.72 -7.07 9.95
CA GLY A 184 9.01 -5.65 10.13
C GLY A 184 9.96 -5.04 9.08
N ALA A 185 10.46 -5.83 8.14
CA ALA A 185 11.19 -5.33 6.98
C ALA A 185 10.25 -5.23 5.77
N ILE A 186 10.43 -4.20 4.93
CA ILE A 186 9.73 -4.09 3.64
C ILE A 186 10.62 -4.74 2.60
N GLY A 187 10.22 -5.93 2.11
CA GLY A 187 10.98 -6.71 1.14
C GLY A 187 10.61 -6.43 -0.31
N SER A 188 9.39 -5.97 -0.55
CA SER A 188 8.91 -5.63 -1.89
C SER A 188 7.88 -4.51 -1.82
N ALA A 189 7.70 -3.82 -2.94
CA ALA A 189 6.63 -2.83 -3.10
C ALA A 189 6.06 -2.91 -4.51
N ARG A 190 4.73 -2.92 -4.64
CA ARG A 190 4.04 -2.99 -5.94
C ARG A 190 3.10 -1.82 -6.16
N TYR A 191 3.10 -1.34 -7.39
CA TYR A 191 2.25 -0.25 -7.84
C TYR A 191 0.87 -0.76 -8.27
N ILE A 192 -0.17 -0.07 -7.85
CA ILE A 192 -1.54 -0.28 -8.29
C ILE A 192 -2.04 1.04 -8.91
N PRO A 193 -2.36 1.07 -10.20
CA PRO A 193 -2.83 2.29 -10.85
C PRO A 193 -4.17 2.76 -10.28
N PRO A 194 -4.51 4.07 -10.44
CA PRO A 194 -5.81 4.58 -10.07
C PRO A 194 -6.93 3.82 -10.79
N ALA A 195 -8.08 3.72 -10.14
CA ALA A 195 -9.26 3.16 -10.78
C ALA A 195 -9.66 4.00 -12.00
N LYS A 196 -10.17 3.34 -13.03
CA LYS A 196 -10.76 4.03 -14.18
C LYS A 196 -12.14 4.56 -13.76
N VAL A 197 -12.34 5.87 -13.76
CA VAL A 197 -13.57 6.57 -13.37
C VAL A 197 -13.98 7.58 -14.44
#